data_65016d21b23541fdf5348a8bb414e2e4
#
_entry.id   65016d21b23541fdf5348a8bb414e2e4
#
_cell.length_a   1.000
_cell.length_b   1.000
_cell.length_c   1.000
_cell.angle_alpha   90.00
_cell.angle_beta   90.00
_cell.angle_gamma   90.00
#
_symmetry.space_group_name_H-M   'P 1'
#
loop_
_entity.id
_entity.type
_entity.pdbx_description
1 polymer ?
#
loop_
_entity_poly.entity_id
_entity_poly.type
_entity_poly.pdbx_seq_one_letter_code
_entity_poly.pdbx_strand_id
1 'polypeptide(L)'
;MAKETFDRSKPHVNVGTIGHVDHGKTTLTAAITKVLAGKGLAAERDFSSIDNAPEEKERGITINTSHVEYQTENRHYAHVDCPGHADYVKNMITGAAQMDGAILVVAATDGPMPQTREHILLARQVGVPALVVFMNKVDLVDDAELLDLVEMEVRELLSSYSFPGDSIPVVRGSALGALNGEPKWVAKVEELMKHVDEYIPLPVRAVDRSEEHTSE
;
A
#
# COMPACT_ATOMS: atom_id res chain seq x y z
N MET A 1 -26.94 -18.30 -3.39
CA MET A 1 -25.61 -17.73 -3.12
C MET A 1 -25.62 -17.21 -1.69
N ALA A 2 -24.93 -17.86 -0.76
CA ALA A 2 -24.83 -17.39 0.61
C ALA A 2 -24.05 -16.08 0.63
N LYS A 3 -24.61 -15.02 1.24
CA LYS A 3 -23.85 -13.81 1.57
C LYS A 3 -22.72 -14.26 2.52
N GLU A 4 -21.47 -14.09 2.12
CA GLU A 4 -20.37 -14.22 3.04
C GLU A 4 -20.58 -13.24 4.18
N THR A 5 -20.77 -13.77 5.37
CA THR A 5 -20.88 -12.97 6.59
C THR A 5 -19.52 -12.38 6.87
N PHE A 6 -19.44 -11.07 6.77
CA PHE A 6 -18.24 -10.30 7.11
C PHE A 6 -17.86 -10.59 8.57
N ASP A 7 -16.72 -11.22 8.77
CA ASP A 7 -16.21 -11.51 10.12
C ASP A 7 -15.65 -10.21 10.73
N ARG A 8 -16.42 -9.64 11.67
CA ARG A 8 -16.05 -8.41 12.40
C ARG A 8 -15.13 -8.67 13.61
N SER A 9 -14.57 -9.85 13.71
CA SER A 9 -13.71 -10.23 14.85
C SER A 9 -12.39 -9.45 14.92
N LYS A 10 -11.93 -8.91 13.76
CA LYS A 10 -10.69 -8.13 13.65
C LYS A 10 -10.98 -6.67 13.33
N PRO A 11 -10.16 -5.71 13.86
CA PRO A 11 -10.25 -4.32 13.47
C PRO A 11 -10.06 -4.16 11.95
N HIS A 12 -10.90 -3.33 11.33
CA HIS A 12 -10.83 -3.04 9.90
C HIS A 12 -10.03 -1.76 9.64
N VAL A 13 -9.06 -1.83 8.74
CA VAL A 13 -8.17 -0.73 8.36
C VAL A 13 -8.13 -0.59 6.85
N ASN A 14 -8.28 0.62 6.35
CA ASN A 14 -8.11 0.94 4.95
C ASN A 14 -6.67 1.38 4.69
N VAL A 15 -5.96 0.66 3.87
CA VAL A 15 -4.60 1.00 3.43
C VAL A 15 -4.55 1.12 1.92
N GLY A 16 -3.49 1.71 1.39
CA GLY A 16 -3.31 1.72 -0.04
C GLY A 16 -1.86 1.93 -0.44
N THR A 17 -1.56 1.63 -1.69
CA THR A 17 -0.26 1.88 -2.31
C THR A 17 -0.27 3.21 -3.05
N ILE A 18 0.73 4.04 -2.79
CA ILE A 18 0.98 5.31 -3.46
C ILE A 18 2.44 5.37 -3.94
N GLY A 19 2.73 6.22 -4.90
CA GLY A 19 4.08 6.40 -5.45
C GLY A 19 4.09 6.54 -6.97
N HIS A 20 5.27 6.72 -7.53
CA HIS A 20 5.46 6.98 -8.95
C HIS A 20 4.99 5.81 -9.84
N VAL A 21 4.64 6.10 -11.10
CA VAL A 21 4.38 5.08 -12.13
C VAL A 21 5.60 4.15 -12.28
N ASP A 22 5.38 2.89 -12.58
CA ASP A 22 6.41 1.85 -12.77
C ASP A 22 7.29 1.53 -11.54
N HIS A 23 7.00 2.09 -10.37
CA HIS A 23 7.70 1.71 -9.13
C HIS A 23 7.22 0.39 -8.53
N GLY A 24 6.17 -0.23 -9.09
CA GLY A 24 5.71 -1.58 -8.74
C GLY A 24 4.63 -1.63 -7.66
N LYS A 25 3.74 -0.64 -7.58
CA LYS A 25 2.61 -0.61 -6.63
C LYS A 25 1.68 -1.80 -6.80
N THR A 26 1.18 -2.01 -8.01
CA THR A 26 0.27 -3.12 -8.33
C THR A 26 0.96 -4.48 -8.17
N THR A 27 2.24 -4.57 -8.53
CA THR A 27 3.04 -5.78 -8.29
C THR A 27 3.17 -6.09 -6.80
N LEU A 28 3.37 -5.05 -5.97
CA LEU A 28 3.41 -5.22 -4.51
C LEU A 28 2.06 -5.66 -3.96
N THR A 29 0.96 -5.07 -4.43
CA THR A 29 -0.40 -5.46 -4.04
C THR A 29 -0.66 -6.95 -4.36
N ALA A 30 -0.29 -7.39 -5.57
CA ALA A 30 -0.38 -8.79 -5.96
C ALA A 30 0.53 -9.70 -5.09
N ALA A 31 1.74 -9.26 -4.78
CA ALA A 31 2.65 -10.01 -3.91
C ALA A 31 2.10 -10.16 -2.49
N ILE A 32 1.54 -9.11 -1.91
CA ILE A 32 0.91 -9.15 -0.58
C ILE A 32 -0.23 -10.17 -0.56
N THR A 33 -1.15 -10.12 -1.53
CA THR A 33 -2.27 -11.06 -1.59
C THR A 33 -1.80 -12.50 -1.74
N LYS A 34 -0.79 -12.75 -2.57
CA LYS A 34 -0.22 -14.08 -2.77
C LYS A 34 0.46 -14.63 -1.51
N VAL A 35 1.28 -13.83 -0.86
CA VAL A 35 1.97 -14.22 0.39
C VAL A 35 0.95 -14.53 1.50
N LEU A 36 -0.07 -13.71 1.66
CA LEU A 36 -1.12 -13.91 2.66
C LEU A 36 -2.07 -15.06 2.28
N ALA A 37 -2.35 -15.28 1.00
CA ALA A 37 -3.11 -16.43 0.52
C ALA A 37 -2.41 -17.76 0.87
N GLY A 38 -1.09 -17.81 0.78
CA GLY A 38 -0.29 -18.96 1.22
C GLY A 38 -0.44 -19.28 2.71
N LYS A 39 -0.91 -18.33 3.51
CA LYS A 39 -1.23 -18.48 4.94
C LYS A 39 -2.73 -18.66 5.22
N GLY A 40 -3.57 -18.70 4.18
CA GLY A 40 -5.02 -18.75 4.30
C GLY A 40 -5.69 -17.44 4.76
N LEU A 41 -4.98 -16.30 4.61
CA LEU A 41 -5.39 -14.98 5.10
C LEU A 41 -5.89 -14.04 3.99
N ALA A 42 -5.86 -14.48 2.74
CA ALA A 42 -6.35 -13.73 1.59
C ALA A 42 -6.81 -14.67 0.47
N ALA A 43 -7.61 -14.15 -0.47
CA ALA A 43 -7.77 -14.74 -1.78
C ALA A 43 -6.60 -14.29 -2.69
N GLU A 44 -5.95 -15.21 -3.37
CA GLU A 44 -4.90 -14.87 -4.33
C GLU A 44 -5.46 -14.00 -5.46
N ARG A 45 -4.80 -12.90 -5.75
CA ARG A 45 -5.12 -11.98 -6.84
C ARG A 45 -3.94 -11.85 -7.77
N ASP A 46 -4.13 -12.22 -9.02
CA ASP A 46 -3.12 -11.99 -10.05
C ASP A 46 -3.06 -10.51 -10.44
N PHE A 47 -1.89 -10.05 -10.90
CA PHE A 47 -1.69 -8.70 -11.42
C PHE A 47 -2.78 -8.31 -12.44
N SER A 48 -3.10 -9.21 -13.37
CA SER A 48 -4.13 -9.00 -14.39
C SER A 48 -5.57 -8.93 -13.86
N SER A 49 -5.79 -9.35 -12.61
CA SER A 49 -7.09 -9.25 -11.94
C SER A 49 -7.24 -7.97 -11.14
N ILE A 50 -6.14 -7.32 -10.82
CA ILE A 50 -6.09 -6.02 -10.14
C ILE A 50 -6.28 -4.91 -11.18
N ASP A 51 -5.46 -4.89 -12.23
CA ASP A 51 -5.59 -3.98 -13.38
C ASP A 51 -6.49 -4.62 -14.45
N ASN A 52 -7.79 -4.41 -14.33
CA ASN A 52 -8.79 -5.13 -15.13
C ASN A 52 -9.25 -4.39 -16.39
N ALA A 53 -9.13 -3.06 -16.43
CA ALA A 53 -9.61 -2.29 -17.58
C ALA A 53 -8.79 -2.61 -18.85
N PRO A 54 -9.41 -2.69 -20.03
CA PRO A 54 -8.69 -2.94 -21.28
C PRO A 54 -7.56 -1.94 -21.53
N GLU A 55 -7.77 -0.67 -21.21
CA GLU A 55 -6.78 0.40 -21.34
C GLU A 55 -5.61 0.23 -20.37
N GLU A 56 -5.85 -0.28 -19.16
CA GLU A 56 -4.80 -0.59 -18.17
C GLU A 56 -3.88 -1.70 -18.68
N LYS A 57 -4.47 -2.74 -19.25
CA LYS A 57 -3.74 -3.87 -19.83
C LYS A 57 -2.93 -3.48 -21.07
N GLU A 58 -3.48 -2.61 -21.90
CA GLU A 58 -2.82 -2.13 -23.13
C GLU A 58 -1.63 -1.21 -22.80
N ARG A 59 -1.80 -0.33 -21.82
CA ARG A 59 -0.78 0.65 -21.43
C ARG A 59 0.19 0.15 -20.36
N GLY A 60 -0.15 -0.94 -19.66
CA GLY A 60 0.64 -1.46 -18.53
C GLY A 60 0.68 -0.53 -17.31
N ILE A 61 -0.33 0.33 -17.15
CA ILE A 61 -0.42 1.30 -16.04
C ILE A 61 -1.79 1.23 -15.37
N THR A 62 -1.83 1.44 -14.06
CA THR A 62 -3.08 1.55 -13.30
C THR A 62 -3.73 2.91 -13.58
N ILE A 63 -4.97 2.90 -14.03
CA ILE A 63 -5.78 4.09 -14.33
C ILE A 63 -6.80 4.34 -13.22
N ASN A 64 -7.53 3.31 -12.84
CA ASN A 64 -8.56 3.36 -11.81
C ASN A 64 -8.04 2.79 -10.49
N THR A 65 -8.61 3.25 -9.38
CA THR A 65 -8.35 2.61 -8.09
C THR A 65 -8.93 1.21 -8.07
N SER A 66 -8.13 0.23 -7.69
CA SER A 66 -8.56 -1.15 -7.50
C SER A 66 -8.63 -1.47 -6.00
N HIS A 67 -9.61 -2.27 -5.60
CA HIS A 67 -9.82 -2.66 -4.21
C HIS A 67 -9.56 -4.14 -4.04
N VAL A 68 -8.74 -4.48 -3.07
CA VAL A 68 -8.41 -5.86 -2.69
C VAL A 68 -8.56 -6.01 -1.18
N GLU A 69 -9.09 -7.13 -0.73
CA GLU A 69 -9.23 -7.44 0.69
C GLU A 69 -8.29 -8.56 1.11
N TYR A 70 -7.67 -8.40 2.26
CA TYR A 70 -6.85 -9.42 2.90
C TYR A 70 -6.78 -9.22 4.42
N GLN A 71 -6.23 -10.18 5.12
CA GLN A 71 -6.08 -10.15 6.56
C GLN A 71 -4.64 -10.44 6.98
N THR A 72 -4.28 -9.93 8.15
CA THR A 72 -3.20 -10.45 8.97
C THR A 72 -3.80 -11.23 10.15
N GLU A 73 -2.95 -11.73 11.04
CA GLU A 73 -3.45 -12.34 12.29
C GLU A 73 -4.20 -11.33 13.16
N ASN A 74 -3.85 -10.04 13.06
CA ASN A 74 -4.31 -8.98 13.94
C ASN A 74 -5.42 -8.11 13.33
N ARG A 75 -5.44 -7.92 12.00
CA ARG A 75 -6.27 -6.92 11.34
C ARG A 75 -6.86 -7.43 10.02
N HIS A 76 -8.00 -6.85 9.65
CA HIS A 76 -8.58 -6.97 8.31
C HIS A 76 -8.32 -5.70 7.51
N TYR A 77 -7.85 -5.84 6.28
CA TYR A 77 -7.48 -4.73 5.42
C TYR A 77 -8.36 -4.65 4.16
N ALA A 78 -8.85 -3.46 3.87
CA ALA A 78 -9.23 -3.07 2.52
C ALA A 78 -8.07 -2.29 1.91
N HIS A 79 -7.50 -2.81 0.84
CA HIS A 79 -6.35 -2.23 0.16
C HIS A 79 -6.79 -1.54 -1.13
N VAL A 80 -6.40 -0.29 -1.28
CA VAL A 80 -6.65 0.53 -2.46
C VAL A 80 -5.36 0.66 -3.25
N ASP A 81 -5.31 0.07 -4.44
CA ASP A 81 -4.21 0.29 -5.37
C ASP A 81 -4.45 1.58 -6.16
N CYS A 82 -3.59 2.58 -5.98
CA CYS A 82 -3.74 3.89 -6.58
C CYS A 82 -2.94 4.04 -7.86
N PRO A 83 -3.48 4.75 -8.87
CA PRO A 83 -2.72 5.07 -10.07
C PRO A 83 -1.50 5.93 -9.74
N GLY A 84 -0.40 5.70 -10.47
CA GLY A 84 0.86 6.44 -10.28
C GLY A 84 1.07 7.58 -11.27
N HIS A 85 0.31 7.60 -12.37
CA HIS A 85 0.49 8.56 -13.45
C HIS A 85 -0.18 9.91 -13.16
N ALA A 86 0.48 11.01 -13.54
CA ALA A 86 0.01 12.37 -13.29
C ALA A 86 -1.40 12.67 -13.86
N ASP A 87 -1.76 12.06 -14.98
CA ASP A 87 -3.08 12.26 -15.61
C ASP A 87 -4.24 11.74 -14.75
N TYR A 88 -3.98 10.85 -13.78
CA TYR A 88 -4.99 10.20 -12.96
C TYR A 88 -4.98 10.65 -11.49
N VAL A 89 -4.45 11.83 -11.21
CA VAL A 89 -4.36 12.41 -9.86
C VAL A 89 -5.70 12.46 -9.14
N LYS A 90 -6.80 12.73 -9.85
CA LYS A 90 -8.15 12.72 -9.24
C LYS A 90 -8.51 11.36 -8.64
N ASN A 91 -8.20 10.28 -9.35
CA ASN A 91 -8.47 8.91 -8.88
C ASN A 91 -7.58 8.58 -7.68
N MET A 92 -6.32 9.03 -7.70
CA MET A 92 -5.41 8.91 -6.56
C MET A 92 -5.95 9.64 -5.33
N ILE A 93 -6.40 10.89 -5.46
CA ILE A 93 -6.96 11.69 -4.36
C ILE A 93 -8.19 10.98 -3.76
N THR A 94 -9.09 10.50 -4.59
CA THR A 94 -10.29 9.80 -4.14
C THR A 94 -9.95 8.52 -3.36
N GLY A 95 -8.97 7.77 -3.82
CA GLY A 95 -8.47 6.58 -3.11
C GLY A 95 -7.79 6.96 -1.79
N ALA A 96 -6.88 7.93 -1.81
CA ALA A 96 -6.13 8.35 -0.63
C ALA A 96 -7.01 8.92 0.49
N ALA A 97 -8.10 9.62 0.13
CA ALA A 97 -9.04 10.17 1.12
C ALA A 97 -9.76 9.11 1.96
N GLN A 98 -9.74 7.85 1.53
CA GLN A 98 -10.36 6.72 2.24
C GLN A 98 -9.37 5.93 3.10
N MET A 99 -8.08 6.28 3.08
CA MET A 99 -7.02 5.52 3.72
C MET A 99 -6.82 5.91 5.19
N ASP A 100 -6.69 4.91 6.03
CA ASP A 100 -6.23 5.04 7.42
C ASP A 100 -4.70 5.02 7.52
N GLY A 101 -4.03 4.61 6.46
CA GLY A 101 -2.59 4.61 6.27
C GLY A 101 -2.22 4.27 4.84
N ALA A 102 -0.99 4.54 4.43
CA ALA A 102 -0.53 4.22 3.08
C ALA A 102 0.85 3.56 3.06
N ILE A 103 1.10 2.79 2.02
CA ILE A 103 2.40 2.21 1.69
C ILE A 103 2.98 3.03 0.54
N LEU A 104 4.03 3.78 0.81
CA LEU A 104 4.77 4.50 -0.21
C LEU A 104 5.75 3.56 -0.90
N VAL A 105 5.57 3.34 -2.19
CA VAL A 105 6.43 2.47 -2.99
C VAL A 105 7.41 3.32 -3.79
N VAL A 106 8.70 3.10 -3.55
CA VAL A 106 9.80 3.79 -4.25
C VAL A 106 10.75 2.74 -4.82
N ALA A 107 11.03 2.80 -6.13
CA ALA A 107 12.03 1.93 -6.74
C ALA A 107 13.44 2.36 -6.32
N ALA A 108 14.24 1.41 -5.83
CA ALA A 108 15.63 1.68 -5.43
C ALA A 108 16.51 2.10 -6.61
N THR A 109 16.15 1.70 -7.83
CA THR A 109 16.85 2.07 -9.06
C THR A 109 16.70 3.54 -9.43
N ASP A 110 15.59 4.16 -9.06
CA ASP A 110 15.23 5.51 -9.53
C ASP A 110 15.20 6.54 -8.40
N GLY A 111 15.01 6.08 -7.17
CA GLY A 111 14.77 6.94 -6.02
C GLY A 111 13.44 7.71 -6.07
N PRO A 112 13.27 8.76 -5.26
CA PRO A 112 12.06 9.57 -5.28
C PRO A 112 11.91 10.35 -6.59
N MET A 113 10.83 10.10 -7.30
CA MET A 113 10.50 10.70 -8.60
C MET A 113 9.42 11.80 -8.43
N PRO A 114 9.11 12.62 -9.46
CA PRO A 114 8.15 13.71 -9.33
C PRO A 114 6.78 13.31 -8.76
N GLN A 115 6.18 12.20 -9.24
CA GLN A 115 4.90 11.75 -8.69
C GLN A 115 5.03 11.20 -7.26
N THR A 116 6.20 10.72 -6.84
CA THR A 116 6.45 10.36 -5.43
C THR A 116 6.22 11.56 -4.52
N ARG A 117 6.80 12.72 -4.89
CA ARG A 117 6.65 13.99 -4.15
C ARG A 117 5.20 14.46 -4.14
N GLU A 118 4.55 14.42 -5.28
CA GLU A 118 3.15 14.81 -5.44
C GLU A 118 2.22 13.93 -4.59
N HIS A 119 2.40 12.62 -4.61
CA HIS A 119 1.59 11.68 -3.83
C HIS A 119 1.78 11.85 -2.31
N ILE A 120 2.99 12.14 -1.84
CA ILE A 120 3.24 12.43 -0.42
C ILE A 120 2.51 13.72 -0.02
N LEU A 121 2.62 14.76 -0.84
CA LEU A 121 1.91 16.02 -0.60
C LEU A 121 0.39 15.82 -0.54
N LEU A 122 -0.17 15.11 -1.51
CA LEU A 122 -1.60 14.84 -1.57
C LEU A 122 -2.07 13.97 -0.40
N ALA A 123 -1.32 12.93 -0.04
CA ALA A 123 -1.61 12.11 1.14
C ALA A 123 -1.65 12.97 2.41
N ARG A 124 -0.74 13.95 2.55
CA ARG A 124 -0.75 14.89 3.67
C ARG A 124 -1.98 15.80 3.65
N GLN A 125 -2.35 16.33 2.48
CA GLN A 125 -3.50 17.22 2.32
C GLN A 125 -4.85 16.54 2.59
N VAL A 126 -5.01 15.29 2.18
CA VAL A 126 -6.25 14.52 2.44
C VAL A 126 -6.27 13.89 3.84
N GLY A 127 -5.22 14.04 4.63
CA GLY A 127 -5.18 13.64 6.02
C GLY A 127 -4.84 12.17 6.28
N VAL A 128 -4.08 11.51 5.39
CA VAL A 128 -3.54 10.17 5.67
C VAL A 128 -2.66 10.23 6.92
N PRO A 129 -3.00 9.51 8.00
CA PRO A 129 -2.34 9.73 9.29
C PRO A 129 -0.94 9.12 9.38
N ALA A 130 -0.65 8.05 8.66
CA ALA A 130 0.64 7.36 8.72
C ALA A 130 1.04 6.74 7.38
N LEU A 131 2.34 6.71 7.12
CA LEU A 131 2.95 6.07 5.96
C LEU A 131 3.96 5.02 6.41
N VAL A 132 4.04 3.92 5.66
CA VAL A 132 5.14 2.94 5.69
C VAL A 132 5.79 2.93 4.32
N VAL A 133 7.10 2.80 4.25
CA VAL A 133 7.83 2.81 2.98
C VAL A 133 8.23 1.40 2.58
N PHE A 134 7.96 1.05 1.33
CA PHE A 134 8.54 -0.12 0.68
C PHE A 134 9.49 0.31 -0.43
N MET A 135 10.79 0.12 -0.20
CA MET A 135 11.81 0.35 -1.21
C MET A 135 11.92 -0.89 -2.10
N ASN A 136 11.32 -0.79 -3.28
CA ASN A 136 11.17 -1.90 -4.24
C ASN A 136 12.36 -2.00 -5.20
N LYS A 137 12.44 -3.11 -5.91
CA LYS A 137 13.48 -3.40 -6.92
C LYS A 137 14.90 -3.42 -6.35
N VAL A 138 15.05 -3.78 -5.09
CA VAL A 138 16.35 -3.88 -4.42
C VAL A 138 17.22 -4.99 -5.04
N ASP A 139 16.59 -6.00 -5.62
CA ASP A 139 17.22 -7.08 -6.39
C ASP A 139 18.00 -6.61 -7.63
N LEU A 140 17.71 -5.39 -8.11
CA LEU A 140 18.39 -4.79 -9.27
C LEU A 140 19.55 -3.85 -8.87
N VAL A 141 19.81 -3.68 -7.58
CA VAL A 141 20.84 -2.77 -7.06
C VAL A 141 21.83 -3.56 -6.20
N ASP A 142 23.05 -3.69 -6.69
CA ASP A 142 24.13 -4.42 -5.98
C ASP A 142 24.89 -3.53 -4.98
N ASP A 143 24.73 -2.21 -5.09
CA ASP A 143 25.43 -1.24 -4.26
C ASP A 143 24.65 -0.87 -3.00
N ALA A 144 25.15 -1.31 -1.84
CA ALA A 144 24.54 -1.05 -0.54
C ALA A 144 24.57 0.46 -0.18
N GLU A 145 25.58 1.20 -0.59
CA GLU A 145 25.69 2.65 -0.34
C GLU A 145 24.61 3.42 -1.11
N LEU A 146 24.30 2.97 -2.32
CA LEU A 146 23.21 3.54 -3.12
C LEU A 146 21.85 3.30 -2.46
N LEU A 147 21.62 2.10 -1.91
CA LEU A 147 20.40 1.81 -1.17
C LEU A 147 20.25 2.70 0.07
N ASP A 148 21.33 2.93 0.80
CA ASP A 148 21.34 3.83 1.96
C ASP A 148 21.05 5.28 1.56
N LEU A 149 21.63 5.73 0.44
CA LEU A 149 21.38 7.07 -0.11
C LEU A 149 19.91 7.26 -0.49
N VAL A 150 19.33 6.32 -1.22
CA VAL A 150 17.90 6.38 -1.61
C VAL A 150 17.00 6.39 -0.39
N GLU A 151 17.29 5.57 0.62
CA GLU A 151 16.52 5.58 1.87
C GLU A 151 16.60 6.94 2.57
N MET A 152 17.79 7.53 2.64
CA MET A 152 17.99 8.87 3.22
C MET A 152 17.19 9.93 2.47
N GLU A 153 17.22 9.94 1.14
CA GLU A 153 16.43 10.86 0.33
C GLU A 153 14.92 10.74 0.57
N VAL A 154 14.42 9.51 0.69
CA VAL A 154 13.00 9.25 0.99
C VAL A 154 12.64 9.77 2.37
N ARG A 155 13.48 9.55 3.38
CA ARG A 155 13.26 10.04 4.75
C ARG A 155 13.27 11.57 4.84
N GLU A 156 14.21 12.23 4.17
CA GLU A 156 14.27 13.69 4.07
C GLU A 156 13.04 14.25 3.35
N LEU A 157 12.62 13.61 2.27
CA LEU A 157 11.44 14.01 1.54
C LEU A 157 10.17 13.91 2.42
N LEU A 158 9.98 12.81 3.14
CA LEU A 158 8.86 12.63 4.05
C LEU A 158 8.86 13.69 5.16
N SER A 159 10.03 13.99 5.73
CA SER A 159 10.19 15.03 6.74
C SER A 159 9.83 16.41 6.21
N SER A 160 10.17 16.72 4.96
CA SER A 160 9.84 17.99 4.30
C SER A 160 8.33 18.22 4.13
N TYR A 161 7.54 17.14 4.09
CA TYR A 161 6.07 17.17 4.04
C TYR A 161 5.41 16.91 5.40
N SER A 162 6.17 17.08 6.48
CA SER A 162 5.68 16.95 7.86
C SER A 162 5.22 15.54 8.26
N PHE A 163 5.78 14.52 7.64
CA PHE A 163 5.75 13.16 8.14
C PHE A 163 7.00 12.88 8.98
N PRO A 164 6.97 12.00 9.99
CA PRO A 164 8.13 11.71 10.84
C PRO A 164 9.14 10.79 10.12
N GLY A 165 9.83 11.33 9.11
CA GLY A 165 10.71 10.57 8.21
C GLY A 165 11.77 9.72 8.91
N ASP A 166 12.31 10.17 10.06
CA ASP A 166 13.31 9.42 10.82
C ASP A 166 12.76 8.15 11.47
N SER A 167 11.48 8.15 11.86
CA SER A 167 10.84 7.04 12.58
C SER A 167 9.97 6.15 11.70
N ILE A 168 9.67 6.55 10.47
CA ILE A 168 8.87 5.77 9.54
C ILE A 168 9.58 4.46 9.19
N PRO A 169 8.90 3.29 9.31
CA PRO A 169 9.46 2.02 8.87
C PRO A 169 9.75 2.02 7.37
N VAL A 170 10.95 1.59 7.00
CA VAL A 170 11.36 1.38 5.60
C VAL A 170 11.75 -0.08 5.43
N VAL A 171 11.07 -0.78 4.53
CA VAL A 171 11.37 -2.16 4.17
C VAL A 171 12.00 -2.19 2.78
N ARG A 172 13.17 -2.81 2.67
CA ARG A 172 13.89 -3.00 1.40
C ARG A 172 13.56 -4.37 0.83
N GLY A 173 12.99 -4.44 -0.38
CA GLY A 173 12.56 -5.70 -0.94
C GLY A 173 12.39 -5.71 -2.45
N SER A 174 11.92 -6.84 -2.96
CA SER A 174 11.53 -7.03 -4.36
C SER A 174 10.12 -7.60 -4.41
N ALA A 175 9.17 -6.78 -4.85
CA ALA A 175 7.78 -7.22 -5.02
C ALA A 175 7.66 -8.33 -6.07
N LEU A 176 8.41 -8.24 -7.16
CA LEU A 176 8.43 -9.26 -8.21
C LEU A 176 9.04 -10.56 -7.70
N GLY A 177 10.16 -10.50 -6.95
CA GLY A 177 10.78 -11.67 -6.34
C GLY A 177 9.84 -12.36 -5.34
N ALA A 178 9.12 -11.58 -4.53
CA ALA A 178 8.10 -12.12 -3.62
C ALA A 178 6.92 -12.75 -4.38
N LEU A 179 6.47 -12.12 -5.45
CA LEU A 179 5.41 -12.66 -6.32
C LEU A 179 5.84 -13.97 -6.98
N ASN A 180 7.11 -14.13 -7.31
CA ASN A 180 7.69 -15.37 -7.84
C ASN A 180 7.93 -16.43 -6.75
N GLY A 181 7.68 -16.11 -5.48
CA GLY A 181 7.81 -17.05 -4.38
C GLY A 181 9.23 -17.22 -3.85
N GLU A 182 10.14 -16.29 -4.13
CA GLU A 182 11.50 -16.29 -3.59
C GLU A 182 11.49 -16.05 -2.07
N PRO A 183 11.98 -17.01 -1.23
CA PRO A 183 11.81 -16.95 0.23
C PRO A 183 12.37 -15.69 0.87
N LYS A 184 13.47 -15.16 0.36
CA LYS A 184 14.10 -13.91 0.81
C LYS A 184 13.14 -12.72 0.69
N TRP A 185 12.45 -12.61 -0.44
CA TRP A 185 11.57 -11.48 -0.75
C TRP A 185 10.17 -11.67 -0.16
N VAL A 186 9.71 -12.90 -0.07
CA VAL A 186 8.49 -13.25 0.68
C VAL A 186 8.63 -12.80 2.14
N ALA A 187 9.76 -13.07 2.78
CA ALA A 187 10.04 -12.62 4.14
C ALA A 187 10.00 -11.07 4.27
N LYS A 188 10.41 -10.34 3.24
CA LYS A 188 10.34 -8.88 3.23
C LYS A 188 8.91 -8.34 3.09
N VAL A 189 8.05 -9.02 2.35
CA VAL A 189 6.62 -8.68 2.30
C VAL A 189 5.95 -8.98 3.65
N GLU A 190 6.31 -10.06 4.32
CA GLU A 190 5.83 -10.36 5.68
C GLU A 190 6.30 -9.30 6.69
N GLU A 191 7.55 -8.85 6.61
CA GLU A 191 8.10 -7.75 7.40
C GLU A 191 7.34 -6.45 7.17
N LEU A 192 7.02 -6.13 5.90
CA LEU A 192 6.19 -4.98 5.55
C LEU A 192 4.82 -5.04 6.23
N MET A 193 4.14 -6.17 6.15
CA MET A 193 2.81 -6.34 6.76
C MET A 193 2.86 -6.25 8.28
N LYS A 194 3.93 -6.72 8.91
CA LYS A 194 4.16 -6.53 10.34
C LYS A 194 4.28 -5.04 10.69
N HIS A 195 5.05 -4.27 9.93
CA HIS A 195 5.16 -2.83 10.16
C HIS A 195 3.83 -2.10 9.90
N VAL A 196 3.06 -2.52 8.91
CA VAL A 196 1.72 -1.98 8.66
C VAL A 196 0.80 -2.25 9.85
N ASP A 197 0.82 -3.45 10.42
CA ASP A 197 0.05 -3.80 11.61
C ASP A 197 0.43 -2.97 12.84
N GLU A 198 1.73 -2.72 13.04
CA GLU A 198 2.25 -2.07 14.25
C GLU A 198 2.25 -0.55 14.15
N TYR A 199 2.55 0.00 12.99
CA TYR A 199 2.79 1.44 12.81
C TYR A 199 1.55 2.23 12.38
N ILE A 200 0.69 1.67 11.52
CA ILE A 200 -0.53 2.37 11.11
C ILE A 200 -1.55 2.32 12.26
N PRO A 201 -2.06 3.49 12.73
CA PRO A 201 -3.00 3.54 13.83
C PRO A 201 -4.34 2.92 13.44
N LEU A 202 -5.05 2.37 14.41
CA LEU A 202 -6.43 1.95 14.22
C LEU A 202 -7.32 3.18 14.04
N PRO A 203 -8.21 3.21 13.04
CA PRO A 203 -9.11 4.33 12.84
C PRO A 203 -10.12 4.43 13.99
N VAL A 204 -10.28 5.63 14.54
CA VAL A 204 -11.36 5.96 15.46
C VAL A 204 -12.58 6.33 14.63
N ARG A 205 -13.42 5.34 14.33
CA ARG A 205 -14.71 5.59 13.67
C ARG A 205 -15.75 5.97 14.70
N ALA A 206 -16.45 7.10 14.49
CA ALA A 206 -17.62 7.44 15.28
C ALA A 206 -18.64 6.31 15.10
N VAL A 207 -18.93 5.61 16.19
CA VAL A 207 -20.05 4.65 16.20
C VAL A 207 -21.29 5.47 15.95
N ASP A 208 -21.97 5.22 14.84
CA ASP A 208 -23.20 5.88 14.50
C ASP A 208 -24.25 5.55 15.59
N ARG A 209 -24.59 6.53 16.42
CA ARG A 209 -25.58 6.43 17.49
C ARG A 209 -27.01 6.48 16.95
N SER A 210 -27.25 5.98 15.77
CA SER A 210 -28.56 6.05 15.11
C SER A 210 -29.50 4.89 15.42
N GLU A 211 -29.18 3.97 16.35
CA GLU A 211 -30.06 2.86 16.71
C GLU A 211 -30.66 2.92 18.13
N GLU A 212 -30.69 4.07 18.78
CA GLU A 212 -31.40 4.25 20.05
C GLU A 212 -32.53 5.26 19.96
N HIS A 213 -33.51 5.06 19.10
CA HIS A 213 -34.84 5.68 19.24
C HIS A 213 -35.89 4.93 18.42
N THR A 214 -36.31 3.77 18.91
CA THR A 214 -37.69 3.29 18.65
C THR A 214 -38.04 2.25 19.70
N SER A 215 -38.54 2.72 20.86
CA SER A 215 -39.54 2.01 21.65
C SER A 215 -40.05 2.91 22.79
N GLU A 216 -41.06 3.71 22.48
CA GLU A 216 -42.18 3.99 23.40
C GLU A 216 -43.46 4.18 22.58
#